data_e291494c5907adb7f4f8313368bc6e6e
#
_entry.id   e291494c5907adb7f4f8313368bc6e6e
#
_cell.length_a   1.000
_cell.length_b   1.000
_cell.length_c   1.000
_cell.angle_alpha   90.00
_cell.angle_beta   90.00
_cell.angle_gamma   90.00
#
_symmetry.space_group_name_H-M   'P 1'
#
loop_
_entity.id
_entity.type
_entity.pdbx_description
1 polymer ?
#
loop_
_entity_poly.entity_id
_entity_poly.type
_entity_poly.pdbx_seq_one_letter_code
_entity_poly.pdbx_strand_id
1 'polypeptide(L)'
;MKIHEIYEFFQNPPPTYLCQELAVCYVLSVLLESESYGTELIQRLETEYPLYRLSDTVLYSALKFLEDEKAITGYWRKVEGRGRPRRMYQINPDWLPQAQELARLWHGYVSSGMRVTNHQ
;
A
#
# COMPACT_ATOMS: atom_id res chain seq x y z
N MET A 1 19.01 -23.29 13.56
CA MET A 1 17.61 -23.07 13.93
C MET A 1 17.25 -23.95 15.10
N LYS A 2 16.47 -23.42 16.03
CA LYS A 2 16.05 -24.15 17.22
C LYS A 2 14.55 -24.43 17.19
N ILE A 3 14.13 -25.44 17.93
CA ILE A 3 12.72 -25.87 17.93
C ILE A 3 11.80 -24.72 18.34
N HIS A 4 12.15 -23.95 19.36
CA HIS A 4 11.28 -22.85 19.81
C HIS A 4 11.11 -21.78 18.75
N GLU A 5 12.07 -21.60 17.86
CA GLU A 5 11.96 -20.62 16.78
C GLU A 5 10.88 -21.03 15.78
N ILE A 6 10.71 -22.34 15.58
CA ILE A 6 9.66 -22.84 14.70
C ILE A 6 8.29 -22.54 15.28
N TYR A 7 8.11 -22.80 16.57
CA TYR A 7 6.83 -22.50 17.22
C TYR A 7 6.54 -21.01 17.23
N GLU A 8 7.58 -20.21 17.46
CA GLU A 8 7.42 -18.77 17.47
C GLU A 8 6.99 -18.24 16.10
N PHE A 9 7.53 -18.83 15.03
CA PHE A 9 7.16 -18.44 13.68
C PHE A 9 5.65 -18.59 13.44
N PHE A 10 5.08 -19.72 13.93
CA PHE A 10 3.65 -19.94 13.73
C PHE A 10 2.78 -19.12 14.66
N GLN A 11 3.30 -18.75 15.83
CA GLN A 11 2.56 -17.90 16.76
C GLN A 11 2.60 -16.43 16.34
N ASN A 12 3.73 -16.01 15.80
CA ASN A 12 3.94 -14.62 15.37
C ASN A 12 4.60 -14.63 13.99
N PRO A 13 3.87 -14.99 12.94
CA PRO A 13 4.46 -15.07 11.61
C PRO A 13 4.97 -13.70 11.16
N PRO A 14 6.08 -13.68 10.41
CA PRO A 14 6.58 -12.41 9.88
C PRO A 14 5.59 -11.81 8.91
N PRO A 15 5.56 -10.48 8.78
CA PRO A 15 4.65 -9.85 7.85
C PRO A 15 5.02 -10.17 6.39
N THR A 16 4.02 -10.12 5.53
CA THR A 16 4.19 -10.36 4.11
C THR A 16 4.35 -9.04 3.37
N TYR A 17 5.38 -8.97 2.52
CA TYR A 17 5.59 -7.79 1.69
C TYR A 17 4.73 -7.86 0.45
N LEU A 18 4.13 -6.73 0.09
CA LEU A 18 3.26 -6.64 -1.06
C LEU A 18 4.06 -6.79 -2.36
N CYS A 19 3.50 -7.51 -3.32
CA CYS A 19 4.01 -7.49 -4.69
C CYS A 19 3.52 -6.22 -5.37
N GLN A 20 4.02 -5.94 -6.58
CA GLN A 20 3.66 -4.71 -7.26
C GLN A 20 2.17 -4.58 -7.54
N GLU A 21 1.52 -5.68 -7.96
CA GLU A 21 0.10 -5.65 -8.25
C GLU A 21 -0.73 -5.26 -7.04
N LEU A 22 -0.41 -5.83 -5.90
CA LEU A 22 -1.11 -5.49 -4.66
C LEU A 22 -0.79 -4.08 -4.21
N ALA A 23 0.45 -3.64 -4.41
CA ALA A 23 0.85 -2.28 -4.04
C ALA A 23 0.08 -1.25 -4.86
N VAL A 24 -0.10 -1.49 -6.15
CA VAL A 24 -0.87 -0.60 -7.01
C VAL A 24 -2.29 -0.46 -6.48
N CYS A 25 -2.95 -1.58 -6.17
CA CYS A 25 -4.32 -1.56 -5.67
C CYS A 25 -4.41 -0.88 -4.31
N TYR A 26 -3.46 -1.16 -3.43
CA TYR A 26 -3.42 -0.54 -2.11
C TYR A 26 -3.26 0.97 -2.20
N VAL A 27 -2.29 1.43 -3.02
CA VAL A 27 -2.05 2.86 -3.18
C VAL A 27 -3.32 3.56 -3.65
N LEU A 28 -4.01 2.99 -4.64
CA LEU A 28 -5.24 3.58 -5.14
C LEU A 28 -6.31 3.63 -4.07
N SER A 29 -6.40 2.61 -3.22
CA SER A 29 -7.40 2.60 -2.15
C SER A 29 -7.19 3.76 -1.17
N VAL A 30 -5.93 4.09 -0.88
CA VAL A 30 -5.62 5.22 0.00
C VAL A 30 -5.92 6.55 -0.71
N LEU A 31 -5.47 6.68 -1.97
CA LEU A 31 -5.63 7.92 -2.70
C LEU A 31 -7.08 8.25 -3.02
N LEU A 32 -7.97 7.24 -3.02
CA LEU A 32 -9.40 7.50 -3.15
C LEU A 32 -9.95 8.29 -1.97
N GLU A 33 -9.32 8.14 -0.80
CA GLU A 33 -9.76 8.86 0.40
C GLU A 33 -9.20 10.28 0.43
N SER A 34 -7.91 10.42 0.11
CA SER A 34 -7.26 11.71 0.07
C SER A 34 -5.88 11.56 -0.53
N GLU A 35 -5.30 12.66 -0.98
CA GLU A 35 -3.92 12.63 -1.48
C GLU A 35 -2.97 12.20 -0.36
N SER A 36 -1.83 11.63 -0.76
CA SER A 36 -0.89 11.06 0.19
C SER A 36 0.53 11.13 -0.37
N TYR A 37 1.49 10.65 0.42
CA TYR A 37 2.90 10.65 0.04
C TYR A 37 3.55 9.34 0.49
N GLY A 38 4.75 9.08 -0.03
CA GLY A 38 5.38 7.77 0.13
C GLY A 38 5.47 7.26 1.55
N THR A 39 6.02 8.07 2.47
CA THR A 39 6.18 7.64 3.85
C THR A 39 4.84 7.32 4.51
N GLU A 40 3.83 8.15 4.24
CA GLU A 40 2.50 7.91 4.79
C GLU A 40 1.90 6.62 4.28
N LEU A 41 2.07 6.34 2.97
CA LEU A 41 1.56 5.12 2.38
C LEU A 41 2.14 3.88 3.05
N ILE A 42 3.45 3.91 3.32
CA ILE A 42 4.11 2.79 3.97
C ILE A 42 3.65 2.63 5.42
N GLN A 43 3.63 3.73 6.17
CA GLN A 43 3.26 3.68 7.58
C GLN A 43 1.79 3.30 7.78
N ARG A 44 0.93 3.80 6.91
CA ARG A 44 -0.49 3.51 7.01
C ARG A 44 -0.77 2.03 6.77
N LEU A 45 -0.04 1.41 5.83
CA LEU A 45 -0.20 -0.02 5.60
C LEU A 45 0.13 -0.81 6.86
N GLU A 46 1.25 -0.48 7.50
CA GLU A 46 1.66 -1.19 8.71
C GLU A 46 0.64 -1.03 9.84
N THR A 47 0.03 0.13 9.93
CA THR A 47 -0.93 0.41 10.99
C THR A 47 -2.28 -0.25 10.75
N GLU A 48 -2.80 -0.15 9.52
CA GLU A 48 -4.13 -0.64 9.21
C GLU A 48 -4.17 -2.11 8.84
N TYR A 49 -3.05 -2.64 8.32
CA TYR A 49 -2.97 -4.04 7.89
C TYR A 49 -1.67 -4.64 8.42
N PRO A 50 -1.62 -4.95 9.73
CA PRO A 50 -0.36 -5.36 10.38
C PRO A 50 0.32 -6.59 9.78
N LEU A 51 -0.40 -7.41 9.03
CA LEU A 51 0.17 -8.59 8.40
C LEU A 51 0.94 -8.25 7.12
N TYR A 52 0.88 -7.01 6.66
CA TYR A 52 1.48 -6.62 5.40
C TYR A 52 2.48 -5.49 5.57
N ARG A 53 3.45 -5.46 4.66
CA ARG A 53 4.47 -4.41 4.62
C ARG A 53 4.69 -3.99 3.17
N LEU A 54 5.19 -2.79 3.00
CA LEU A 54 5.45 -2.23 1.67
C LEU A 54 6.87 -1.68 1.65
N SER A 55 7.70 -2.23 0.77
CA SER A 55 9.08 -1.74 0.64
C SER A 55 9.11 -0.47 -0.20
N ASP A 56 10.16 0.32 -0.01
CA ASP A 56 10.36 1.52 -0.81
C ASP A 56 10.43 1.18 -2.30
N THR A 57 11.15 0.12 -2.63
CA THR A 57 11.32 -0.28 -4.03
C THR A 57 10.00 -0.57 -4.70
N VAL A 58 9.16 -1.37 -4.05
CA VAL A 58 7.86 -1.74 -4.63
C VAL A 58 6.93 -0.54 -4.67
N LEU A 59 6.95 0.28 -3.61
CA LEU A 59 6.12 1.48 -3.58
C LEU A 59 6.42 2.41 -4.74
N TYR A 60 7.70 2.75 -4.93
CA TYR A 60 8.04 3.71 -5.98
C TYR A 60 7.88 3.13 -7.37
N SER A 61 8.03 1.81 -7.51
CA SER A 61 7.70 1.14 -8.75
C SER A 61 6.21 1.25 -9.07
N ALA A 62 5.37 1.05 -8.05
CA ALA A 62 3.92 1.17 -8.23
C ALA A 62 3.50 2.60 -8.56
N LEU A 63 4.10 3.57 -7.86
CA LEU A 63 3.78 4.98 -8.13
C LEU A 63 4.20 5.39 -9.53
N LYS A 64 5.38 4.95 -9.96
CA LYS A 64 5.83 5.26 -11.31
C LYS A 64 4.91 4.63 -12.36
N PHE A 65 4.51 3.39 -12.14
CA PHE A 65 3.57 2.72 -13.05
C PHE A 65 2.28 3.52 -13.16
N LEU A 66 1.72 3.95 -12.03
CA LEU A 66 0.46 4.70 -12.02
C LEU A 66 0.61 6.06 -12.67
N GLU A 67 1.75 6.73 -12.48
CA GLU A 67 2.00 8.01 -13.15
C GLU A 67 2.12 7.81 -14.66
N ASP A 68 2.83 6.77 -15.09
CA ASP A 68 3.00 6.48 -16.51
C ASP A 68 1.66 6.15 -17.18
N GLU A 69 0.75 5.54 -16.44
CA GLU A 69 -0.59 5.22 -16.95
C GLU A 69 -1.54 6.42 -16.87
N LYS A 70 -1.08 7.52 -16.32
CA LYS A 70 -1.88 8.72 -16.11
C LYS A 70 -3.01 8.53 -15.13
N ALA A 71 -2.83 7.56 -14.24
CA ALA A 71 -3.82 7.27 -13.20
C ALA A 71 -3.70 8.24 -12.04
N ILE A 72 -2.49 8.68 -11.75
CA ILE A 72 -2.23 9.61 -10.65
C ILE A 72 -1.31 10.72 -11.13
N THR A 73 -1.35 11.83 -10.40
CA THR A 73 -0.47 12.97 -10.63
C THR A 73 0.34 13.21 -9.37
N GLY A 74 1.66 13.37 -9.53
CA GLY A 74 2.53 13.75 -8.44
C GLY A 74 2.84 15.24 -8.49
N TYR A 75 2.97 15.87 -7.33
CA TYR A 75 3.36 17.27 -7.26
C TYR A 75 4.11 17.50 -5.96
N TRP A 76 4.87 18.59 -5.95
CA TRP A 76 5.67 18.92 -4.77
C TRP A 76 4.92 19.87 -3.85
N ARG A 77 4.92 19.54 -2.56
CA ARG A 77 4.31 20.41 -1.55
C ARG A 77 5.39 20.81 -0.56
N LYS A 78 5.46 22.09 -0.26
CA LYS A 78 6.39 22.60 0.71
C LYS A 78 5.91 22.20 2.11
N VAL A 79 6.84 21.69 2.91
CA VAL A 79 6.54 21.32 4.29
C VAL A 79 7.03 22.42 5.20
N GLU A 80 6.11 23.02 5.93
CA GLU A 80 6.42 24.14 6.79
C GLU A 80 7.46 23.77 7.84
N GLY A 81 8.44 24.64 8.03
CA GLY A 81 9.49 24.42 9.01
C GLY A 81 10.55 23.42 8.60
N ARG A 82 10.46 22.89 7.37
CA ARG A 82 11.43 21.94 6.86
C ARG A 82 11.97 22.40 5.53
N GLY A 83 13.24 22.08 5.27
CA GLY A 83 13.87 22.51 4.03
C GLY A 83 13.45 21.76 2.78
N ARG A 84 12.96 20.53 2.92
CA ARG A 84 12.65 19.69 1.78
C ARG A 84 11.17 19.65 1.46
N PRO A 85 10.80 19.85 0.18
CA PRO A 85 9.41 19.65 -0.21
C PRO A 85 9.06 18.17 -0.19
N ARG A 86 7.76 17.88 -0.11
CA ARG A 86 7.25 16.53 -0.07
C ARG A 86 6.56 16.22 -1.39
N ARG A 87 6.81 15.03 -1.93
CA ARG A 87 6.16 14.58 -3.15
C ARG A 87 4.79 14.01 -2.83
N MET A 88 3.75 14.70 -3.24
CA MET A 88 2.36 14.29 -3.01
C MET A 88 1.80 13.63 -4.26
N TYR A 89 0.81 12.75 -4.05
CA TYR A 89 0.15 12.04 -5.15
C TYR A 89 -1.35 12.13 -4.99
N GLN A 90 -2.05 12.28 -6.12
CA GLN A 90 -3.51 12.31 -6.12
C GLN A 90 -4.02 11.62 -7.37
N ILE A 91 -5.23 11.05 -7.28
CA ILE A 91 -5.83 10.33 -8.41
C ILE A 91 -6.34 11.34 -9.42
N ASN A 92 -6.08 11.05 -10.70
CA ASN A 92 -6.65 11.84 -11.78
C ASN A 92 -8.14 11.50 -11.91
N PRO A 93 -9.01 12.53 -12.07
CA PRO A 93 -10.45 12.28 -12.11
C PRO A 93 -10.90 11.27 -13.16
N ASP A 94 -10.23 11.23 -14.30
CA ASP A 94 -10.57 10.30 -15.38
C ASP A 94 -10.40 8.84 -14.97
N TRP A 95 -9.60 8.59 -13.93
CA TRP A 95 -9.30 7.23 -13.47
C TRP A 95 -10.13 6.80 -12.29
N LEU A 96 -11.06 7.64 -11.80
CA LEU A 96 -11.83 7.30 -10.61
C LEU A 96 -12.55 5.95 -10.70
N PRO A 97 -13.27 5.62 -11.80
CA PRO A 97 -13.94 4.32 -11.88
C PRO A 97 -12.97 3.15 -11.81
N GLN A 98 -11.86 3.24 -12.53
CA GLN A 98 -10.86 2.18 -12.53
C GLN A 98 -10.20 2.05 -11.16
N ALA A 99 -9.91 3.20 -10.53
CA ALA A 99 -9.31 3.19 -9.21
C ALA A 99 -10.22 2.54 -8.18
N GLN A 100 -11.52 2.81 -8.27
CA GLN A 100 -12.49 2.22 -7.35
C GLN A 100 -12.54 0.70 -7.52
N GLU A 101 -12.46 0.22 -8.74
CA GLU A 101 -12.46 -1.21 -8.99
C GLU A 101 -11.22 -1.89 -8.43
N LEU A 102 -10.06 -1.30 -8.68
CA LEU A 102 -8.82 -1.88 -8.18
C LEU A 102 -8.74 -1.82 -6.65
N ALA A 103 -9.24 -0.75 -6.06
CA ALA A 103 -9.30 -0.66 -4.59
C ALA A 103 -10.20 -1.74 -4.02
N ARG A 104 -11.30 -2.06 -4.71
CA ARG A 104 -12.18 -3.14 -4.27
C ARG A 104 -11.46 -4.47 -4.30
N LEU A 105 -10.61 -4.69 -5.30
CA LEU A 105 -9.81 -5.92 -5.35
C LEU A 105 -8.85 -6.02 -4.17
N TRP A 106 -8.26 -4.91 -3.78
CA TRP A 106 -7.39 -4.88 -2.60
C TRP A 106 -8.17 -5.25 -1.34
N HIS A 107 -9.32 -4.63 -1.13
CA HIS A 107 -10.13 -4.92 0.05
C HIS A 107 -10.60 -6.37 0.07
N GLY A 108 -10.98 -6.90 -1.09
CA GLY A 108 -11.37 -8.30 -1.19
C GLY A 108 -10.22 -9.24 -0.87
N TYR A 109 -9.03 -8.90 -1.34
CA TYR A 109 -7.86 -9.73 -1.10
C TYR A 109 -7.54 -9.83 0.38
N VAL A 110 -7.49 -8.69 1.09
CA VAL A 110 -7.13 -8.73 2.51
C VAL A 110 -8.23 -9.40 3.34
N SER A 111 -9.49 -9.24 2.98
CA SER A 111 -10.59 -9.92 3.66
C SER A 111 -10.56 -11.41 3.39
N SER A 112 -10.29 -11.79 2.15
CA SER A 112 -10.22 -13.19 1.75
C SER A 112 -9.07 -13.91 2.44
N GLY A 113 -7.92 -13.24 2.55
CA GLY A 113 -6.78 -13.81 3.25
C GLY A 113 -7.09 -14.10 4.70
N MET A 114 -7.76 -13.18 5.37
CA MET A 114 -8.17 -13.37 6.75
C MET A 114 -9.16 -14.52 6.87
N ARG A 115 -10.09 -14.61 5.92
CA ARG A 115 -11.10 -15.65 5.93
C ARG A 115 -10.50 -17.05 5.69
N VAL A 116 -9.56 -17.13 4.78
CA VAL A 116 -8.86 -18.39 4.51
C VAL A 116 -8.16 -18.89 5.74
N THR A 117 -7.53 -17.98 6.49
CA THR A 117 -6.85 -18.35 7.72
C THR A 117 -7.81 -18.98 8.73
N ASN A 118 -9.05 -18.51 8.76
CA ASN A 118 -10.05 -19.00 9.70
C ASN A 118 -10.69 -20.31 9.26
N HIS A 119 -10.52 -20.67 8.01
CA HIS A 119 -11.15 -21.87 7.47
C HIS A 119 -10.42 -23.15 7.80
N GLN A 120 -9.21 -23.05 8.24
CA GLN A 120 -8.43 -24.23 8.58
C GLN A 120 -8.76 -24.74 9.97
#